data_e80b7cc0ff355d38f175e9c9e2e776e3
#
_entry.id   e80b7cc0ff355d38f175e9c9e2e776e3
#
_cell.length_a   1.000
_cell.length_b   1.000
_cell.length_c   1.000
_cell.angle_alpha   90.00
_cell.angle_beta   90.00
_cell.angle_gamma   90.00
#
_symmetry.space_group_name_H-M   'P 1'
#
loop_
_entity.id
_entity.type
_entity.pdbx_description
1 polymer ?
#
loop_
_entity_poly.entity_id
_entity_poly.type
_entity_poly.pdbx_seq_one_letter_code
_entity_poly.pdbx_strand_id
1 'polypeptide(L)'
;MNIQRNDQGDNLSKISITLEPADYLKKYESELQKLAAKAAIKGFRKGKTPISVIRKMYGPSVFADMIDDLFNRALHDYLETEKIKYIAQPMLAADQERLAIEPNNQEKTYTIAYEIGQLPDYTIKGISESDKYEYILPLPGENYMED
;
A
#
# COMPACT_ATOMS: atom_id res chain seq x y z
N MET A 1 -6.66 -5.18 -14.20
CA MET A 1 -5.74 -4.37 -13.39
C MET A 1 -4.45 -4.16 -14.16
N ASN A 2 -3.96 -2.93 -14.30
CA ASN A 2 -2.76 -2.57 -15.04
C ASN A 2 -1.80 -1.82 -14.12
N ILE A 3 -0.50 -2.20 -14.14
CA ILE A 3 0.54 -1.57 -13.36
C ILE A 3 1.62 -1.08 -14.32
N GLN A 4 1.96 0.19 -14.22
CA GLN A 4 2.99 0.83 -15.02
C GLN A 4 4.05 1.42 -14.11
N ARG A 5 5.32 1.12 -14.40
CA ARG A 5 6.48 1.69 -13.72
C ARG A 5 7.16 2.70 -14.61
N ASN A 6 7.49 3.84 -14.07
CA ASN A 6 8.27 4.88 -14.71
C ASN A 6 9.44 5.28 -13.79
N ASP A 7 10.66 4.98 -14.21
CA ASP A 7 11.87 5.33 -13.46
C ASP A 7 12.21 6.80 -13.75
N GLN A 8 12.22 7.62 -12.68
CA GLN A 8 12.47 9.07 -12.78
C GLN A 8 13.96 9.46 -12.60
N GLY A 9 14.85 8.47 -12.49
CA GLY A 9 16.27 8.68 -12.17
C GLY A 9 16.50 8.79 -10.64
N ASP A 10 17.77 8.96 -10.24
CA ASP A 10 18.19 9.15 -8.82
C ASP A 10 17.57 8.16 -7.83
N ASN A 11 17.40 6.89 -8.25
CA ASN A 11 16.77 5.82 -7.44
C ASN A 11 15.31 6.10 -7.06
N LEU A 12 14.60 6.95 -7.80
CA LEU A 12 13.19 7.23 -7.64
C LEU A 12 12.40 6.58 -8.77
N SER A 13 11.36 5.81 -8.42
CA SER A 13 10.42 5.23 -9.38
C SER A 13 8.99 5.62 -9.04
N LYS A 14 8.23 5.94 -10.08
CA LYS A 14 6.80 6.17 -10.00
C LYS A 14 6.06 4.93 -10.51
N ILE A 15 5.19 4.37 -9.67
CA ILE A 15 4.36 3.22 -10.00
C ILE A 15 2.92 3.68 -10.08
N SER A 16 2.32 3.57 -11.25
CA SER A 16 0.90 3.88 -11.48
C SER A 16 0.10 2.60 -11.57
N ILE A 17 -0.88 2.46 -10.71
CA ILE A 17 -1.79 1.32 -10.65
C ILE A 17 -3.16 1.75 -11.12
N THR A 18 -3.70 1.04 -12.10
CA THR A 18 -5.01 1.30 -12.68
C THR A 18 -5.93 0.11 -12.41
N LEU A 19 -7.07 0.38 -11.75
CA LEU A 19 -8.14 -0.57 -11.49
C LEU A 19 -9.29 -0.35 -12.47
N GLU A 20 -9.66 -1.38 -13.19
CA GLU A 20 -10.82 -1.41 -14.07
C GLU A 20 -12.06 -1.93 -13.33
N PRO A 21 -13.28 -1.65 -13.82
CA PRO A 21 -14.51 -2.16 -13.21
C PRO A 21 -14.54 -3.66 -12.98
N ALA A 22 -13.98 -4.43 -13.90
CA ALA A 22 -13.90 -5.89 -13.80
C ALA A 22 -13.09 -6.37 -12.56
N ASP A 23 -12.14 -5.56 -12.09
CA ASP A 23 -11.26 -5.91 -10.98
C ASP A 23 -11.94 -5.76 -9.61
N TYR A 24 -12.83 -4.79 -9.47
CA TYR A 24 -13.41 -4.45 -8.17
C TYR A 24 -14.90 -4.80 -8.00
N LEU A 25 -15.70 -4.88 -9.08
CA LEU A 25 -17.15 -5.08 -8.96
C LEU A 25 -17.52 -6.37 -8.25
N LYS A 26 -16.91 -7.49 -8.65
CA LYS A 26 -17.18 -8.80 -8.03
C LYS A 26 -16.81 -8.81 -6.55
N LYS A 27 -15.69 -8.16 -6.21
CA LYS A 27 -15.22 -8.07 -4.83
C LYS A 27 -16.15 -7.19 -4.01
N TYR A 28 -16.59 -6.06 -4.55
CA TYR A 28 -17.56 -5.18 -3.88
C TYR A 28 -18.88 -5.89 -3.55
N GLU A 29 -19.44 -6.62 -4.51
CA GLU A 29 -20.66 -7.40 -4.26
C GLU A 29 -20.45 -8.47 -3.17
N SER A 30 -19.32 -9.16 -3.21
CA SER A 30 -18.97 -10.13 -2.17
C SER A 30 -18.86 -9.50 -0.79
N GLU A 31 -18.22 -8.33 -0.66
CA GLU A 31 -18.10 -7.63 0.63
C GLU A 31 -19.46 -7.16 1.14
N LEU A 32 -20.32 -6.63 0.27
CA LEU A 32 -21.69 -6.29 0.65
C LEU A 32 -22.50 -7.50 1.14
N GLN A 33 -22.34 -8.67 0.49
CA GLN A 33 -23.00 -9.91 0.91
C GLN A 33 -22.48 -10.37 2.29
N LYS A 34 -21.17 -10.34 2.51
CA LYS A 34 -20.58 -10.69 3.81
C LYS A 34 -21.07 -9.76 4.92
N LEU A 35 -21.15 -8.47 4.60
CA LEU A 35 -21.68 -7.49 5.55
C LEU A 35 -23.16 -7.73 5.84
N ALA A 36 -23.98 -8.01 4.83
CA ALA A 36 -25.40 -8.32 5.00
C ALA A 36 -25.64 -9.53 5.90
N ALA A 37 -24.78 -10.55 5.79
CA ALA A 37 -24.87 -11.75 6.62
C ALA A 37 -24.50 -11.49 8.10
N LYS A 38 -23.64 -10.50 8.38
CA LYS A 38 -23.18 -10.17 9.74
C LYS A 38 -23.96 -9.02 10.39
N ALA A 39 -24.50 -8.11 9.57
CA ALA A 39 -25.14 -6.90 10.06
C ALA A 39 -26.39 -7.17 10.88
N ALA A 40 -26.52 -6.46 11.99
CA ALA A 40 -27.73 -6.40 12.81
C ALA A 40 -28.31 -4.99 12.70
N ILE A 41 -29.29 -4.81 11.81
CA ILE A 41 -29.93 -3.52 11.55
C ILE A 41 -31.31 -3.50 12.21
N LYS A 42 -31.61 -2.41 12.91
CA LYS A 42 -32.92 -2.20 13.53
C LYS A 42 -34.03 -2.35 12.48
N GLY A 43 -34.99 -3.22 12.78
CA GLY A 43 -36.10 -3.56 11.87
C GLY A 43 -35.86 -4.80 11.00
N PHE A 44 -34.67 -5.40 11.03
CA PHE A 44 -34.37 -6.64 10.31
C PHE A 44 -33.79 -7.70 11.26
N ARG A 45 -34.12 -8.96 10.99
CA ARG A 45 -33.48 -10.08 11.68
C ARG A 45 -31.99 -10.15 11.23
N LYS A 46 -31.07 -10.41 12.16
CA LYS A 46 -29.63 -10.59 11.87
C LYS A 46 -29.40 -11.53 10.70
N GLY A 47 -28.64 -11.08 9.70
CA GLY A 47 -28.32 -11.84 8.50
C GLY A 47 -29.46 -11.95 7.48
N LYS A 48 -30.58 -11.24 7.66
CA LYS A 48 -31.72 -11.19 6.71
C LYS A 48 -31.98 -9.79 6.15
N THR A 49 -31.02 -8.89 6.31
CA THR A 49 -31.12 -7.54 5.75
C THR A 49 -30.93 -7.58 4.24
N PRO A 50 -31.84 -6.97 3.44
CA PRO A 50 -31.69 -6.88 2.01
C PRO A 50 -30.38 -6.16 1.61
N ILE A 51 -29.68 -6.66 0.60
CA ILE A 51 -28.42 -6.08 0.11
C ILE A 51 -28.60 -4.61 -0.30
N SER A 52 -29.76 -4.23 -0.83
CA SER A 52 -30.08 -2.85 -1.20
C SER A 52 -30.02 -1.87 -0.02
N VAL A 53 -30.46 -2.32 1.17
CA VAL A 53 -30.39 -1.53 2.42
C VAL A 53 -28.94 -1.39 2.87
N ILE A 54 -28.18 -2.49 2.85
CA ILE A 54 -26.75 -2.49 3.17
C ILE A 54 -25.98 -1.56 2.23
N ARG A 55 -26.22 -1.67 0.93
CA ARG A 55 -25.57 -0.82 -0.09
C ARG A 55 -25.86 0.66 0.15
N LYS A 56 -27.09 1.00 0.52
CA LYS A 56 -27.46 2.41 0.81
C LYS A 56 -26.79 2.94 2.08
N MET A 57 -26.68 2.12 3.12
CA MET A 57 -26.16 2.55 4.43
C MET A 57 -24.62 2.51 4.49
N TYR A 58 -24.02 1.46 3.96
CA TYR A 58 -22.60 1.15 4.13
C TYR A 58 -21.83 1.09 2.79
N GLY A 59 -22.53 1.11 1.65
CA GLY A 59 -21.94 0.98 0.34
C GLY A 59 -20.77 1.92 0.09
N PRO A 60 -20.90 3.24 0.35
CA PRO A 60 -19.80 4.18 0.12
C PRO A 60 -18.55 3.86 0.94
N SER A 61 -18.72 3.54 2.23
CA SER A 61 -17.58 3.20 3.10
C SER A 61 -16.93 1.88 2.69
N VAL A 62 -17.73 0.83 2.49
CA VAL A 62 -17.23 -0.49 2.06
C VAL A 62 -16.52 -0.39 0.70
N PHE A 63 -17.02 0.45 -0.19
CA PHE A 63 -16.42 0.64 -1.50
C PHE A 63 -15.05 1.35 -1.39
N ALA A 64 -14.97 2.41 -0.59
CA ALA A 64 -13.72 3.14 -0.35
C ALA A 64 -12.66 2.23 0.27
N ASP A 65 -13.01 1.56 1.37
CA ASP A 65 -12.10 0.64 2.08
C ASP A 65 -11.61 -0.48 1.16
N MET A 66 -12.50 -1.00 0.31
CA MET A 66 -12.16 -2.07 -0.63
C MET A 66 -11.22 -1.57 -1.75
N ILE A 67 -11.45 -0.37 -2.28
CA ILE A 67 -10.58 0.21 -3.32
C ILE A 67 -9.19 0.46 -2.76
N ASP A 68 -9.08 1.02 -1.55
CA ASP A 68 -7.79 1.23 -0.88
C ASP A 68 -7.06 -0.10 -0.64
N ASP A 69 -7.77 -1.12 -0.19
CA ASP A 69 -7.23 -2.47 0.03
C ASP A 69 -6.73 -3.11 -1.27
N LEU A 70 -7.44 -2.90 -2.40
CA LEU A 70 -7.02 -3.37 -3.71
C LEU A 70 -5.72 -2.71 -4.17
N PHE A 71 -5.61 -1.39 -4.04
CA PHE A 71 -4.40 -0.67 -4.42
C PHE A 71 -3.20 -1.08 -3.56
N ASN A 72 -3.38 -1.17 -2.24
CA ASN A 72 -2.31 -1.56 -1.32
C ASN A 72 -1.81 -2.98 -1.60
N ARG A 73 -2.71 -3.94 -1.85
CA ARG A 73 -2.32 -5.31 -2.21
C ARG A 73 -1.62 -5.36 -3.56
N ALA A 74 -2.17 -4.67 -4.56
CA ALA A 74 -1.57 -4.64 -5.88
C ALA A 74 -0.15 -4.08 -5.87
N LEU A 75 0.06 -3.01 -5.09
CA LEU A 75 1.38 -2.43 -4.90
C LEU A 75 2.34 -3.40 -4.22
N HIS A 76 1.90 -4.02 -3.12
CA HIS A 76 2.71 -4.96 -2.36
C HIS A 76 3.09 -6.18 -3.19
N ASP A 77 2.12 -6.81 -3.85
CA ASP A 77 2.33 -7.97 -4.73
C ASP A 77 3.30 -7.62 -5.87
N TYR A 78 3.19 -6.42 -6.43
CA TYR A 78 4.10 -5.96 -7.47
C TYR A 78 5.53 -5.79 -6.96
N LEU A 79 5.71 -5.14 -5.81
CA LEU A 79 7.03 -4.94 -5.21
C LEU A 79 7.72 -6.25 -4.84
N GLU A 80 6.96 -7.23 -4.35
CA GLU A 80 7.47 -8.58 -4.04
C GLU A 80 7.85 -9.34 -5.31
N THR A 81 7.00 -9.29 -6.34
CA THR A 81 7.23 -10.00 -7.61
C THR A 81 8.46 -9.48 -8.32
N GLU A 82 8.61 -8.16 -8.40
CA GLU A 82 9.76 -7.50 -9.03
C GLU A 82 11.01 -7.46 -8.12
N LYS A 83 10.89 -7.92 -6.87
CA LYS A 83 11.97 -7.92 -5.87
C LYS A 83 12.61 -6.54 -5.69
N ILE A 84 11.79 -5.50 -5.76
CA ILE A 84 12.26 -4.12 -5.63
C ILE A 84 12.65 -3.87 -4.18
N LYS A 85 13.93 -3.54 -3.96
CA LYS A 85 14.43 -3.11 -2.64
C LYS A 85 14.19 -1.62 -2.51
N TYR A 86 13.37 -1.25 -1.53
CA TYR A 86 13.04 0.15 -1.26
C TYR A 86 13.52 0.57 0.12
N ILE A 87 13.85 1.86 0.25
CA ILE A 87 14.42 2.46 1.49
C ILE A 87 13.30 2.83 2.47
N ALA A 88 12.18 3.33 1.93
CA ALA A 88 11.05 3.83 2.72
C ALA A 88 9.73 3.32 2.14
N GLN A 89 8.68 3.35 2.95
CA GLN A 89 7.35 2.98 2.47
C GLN A 89 6.96 3.81 1.24
N PRO A 90 6.30 3.19 0.24
CA PRO A 90 5.76 3.92 -0.89
C PRO A 90 4.85 5.05 -0.46
N MET A 91 5.02 6.21 -1.06
CA MET A 91 4.18 7.39 -0.81
C MET A 91 3.32 7.69 -2.03
N LEU A 92 2.20 8.34 -1.82
CA LEU A 92 1.42 8.88 -2.93
C LEU A 92 2.26 9.90 -3.69
N ALA A 93 2.23 9.84 -5.02
CA ALA A 93 2.96 10.78 -5.86
C ALA A 93 2.49 12.22 -5.57
N ALA A 94 3.44 13.16 -5.57
CA ALA A 94 3.16 14.56 -5.23
C ALA A 94 2.13 15.21 -6.17
N ASP A 95 2.06 14.74 -7.41
CA ASP A 95 1.12 15.17 -8.43
C ASP A 95 -0.19 14.38 -8.43
N GLN A 96 -0.37 13.44 -7.47
CA GLN A 96 -1.58 12.66 -7.37
C GLN A 96 -2.76 13.51 -6.88
N GLU A 97 -3.73 13.72 -7.73
CA GLU A 97 -5.00 14.32 -7.32
C GLU A 97 -5.77 13.39 -6.37
N ARG A 98 -6.56 13.98 -5.49
CA ARG A 98 -7.44 13.21 -4.60
C ARG A 98 -8.35 12.31 -5.42
N LEU A 99 -8.30 11.03 -5.15
CA LEU A 99 -9.15 10.06 -5.82
C LEU A 99 -10.62 10.31 -5.42
N ALA A 100 -11.40 10.81 -6.36
CA ALA A 100 -12.84 10.93 -6.16
C ALA A 100 -13.49 9.55 -6.30
N ILE A 101 -13.68 8.88 -5.17
CA ILE A 101 -14.32 7.56 -5.11
C ILE A 101 -15.83 7.74 -5.25
N GLU A 102 -16.39 7.20 -6.33
CA GLU A 102 -17.81 7.30 -6.67
C GLU A 102 -18.46 5.90 -6.61
N PRO A 103 -19.05 5.50 -5.49
CA PRO A 103 -19.62 4.15 -5.32
C PRO A 103 -20.79 3.83 -6.24
N ASN A 104 -21.42 4.86 -6.78
CA ASN A 104 -22.56 4.73 -7.69
C ASN A 104 -22.15 4.61 -9.16
N ASN A 105 -20.92 4.94 -9.50
CA ASN A 105 -20.40 4.86 -10.86
C ASN A 105 -19.57 3.56 -11.01
N GLN A 106 -20.23 2.50 -11.44
CA GLN A 106 -19.64 1.16 -11.58
C GLN A 106 -18.78 0.98 -12.83
N GLU A 107 -18.69 1.98 -13.70
CA GLU A 107 -17.89 1.95 -14.92
C GLU A 107 -16.61 2.77 -14.81
N LYS A 108 -16.36 3.37 -13.66
CA LYS A 108 -15.22 4.27 -13.45
C LYS A 108 -13.93 3.50 -13.27
N THR A 109 -12.91 3.90 -14.01
CA THR A 109 -11.54 3.45 -13.82
C THR A 109 -10.85 4.31 -12.77
N TYR A 110 -10.14 3.68 -11.85
CA TYR A 110 -9.40 4.36 -10.78
C TYR A 110 -7.91 4.18 -11.00
N THR A 111 -7.15 5.28 -10.95
CA THR A 111 -5.69 5.24 -11.09
C THR A 111 -5.06 5.96 -9.92
N ILE A 112 -4.08 5.33 -9.28
CA ILE A 112 -3.25 5.91 -8.24
C ILE A 112 -1.79 5.75 -8.62
N ALA A 113 -1.01 6.80 -8.39
CA ALA A 113 0.43 6.80 -8.58
C ALA A 113 1.15 6.85 -7.22
N TYR A 114 2.14 6.00 -7.06
CA TYR A 114 3.02 5.94 -5.90
C TYR A 114 4.45 6.26 -6.30
N GLU A 115 5.16 6.96 -5.42
CA GLU A 115 6.59 7.20 -5.53
C GLU A 115 7.34 6.32 -4.54
N ILE A 116 8.41 5.69 -5.02
CA ILE A 116 9.21 4.73 -4.27
C ILE A 116 10.68 5.07 -4.41
N GLY A 117 11.34 5.30 -3.28
CA GLY A 117 12.79 5.40 -3.22
C GLY A 117 13.43 4.01 -3.23
N GLN A 118 14.21 3.72 -4.26
CA GLN A 118 14.89 2.44 -4.40
C GLN A 118 16.24 2.45 -3.72
N LEU A 119 16.64 1.30 -3.19
CA LEU A 119 18.00 1.11 -2.71
C LEU A 119 18.94 0.97 -3.93
N PRO A 120 19.94 1.83 -4.08
CA PRO A 120 20.90 1.68 -5.15
C PRO A 120 21.71 0.39 -4.99
N ASP A 121 22.08 -0.23 -6.08
CA ASP A 121 23.05 -1.31 -6.07
C ASP A 121 24.42 -0.71 -5.76
N TYR A 122 24.99 -1.06 -4.61
CA TYR A 122 26.31 -0.61 -4.22
C TYR A 122 27.22 -1.79 -3.91
N THR A 123 28.47 -1.65 -4.28
CA THR A 123 29.53 -2.60 -3.92
C THR A 123 30.52 -1.88 -3.01
N ILE A 124 30.73 -2.39 -1.82
CA ILE A 124 31.72 -1.88 -0.90
C ILE A 124 33.09 -2.26 -1.44
N LYS A 125 33.90 -1.27 -1.85
CA LYS A 125 35.27 -1.47 -2.29
C LYS A 125 36.23 -1.24 -1.13
N GLY A 126 37.31 -2.01 -1.09
CA GLY A 126 38.37 -1.84 -0.08
C GLY A 126 38.11 -2.53 1.27
N ILE A 127 37.07 -3.35 1.35
CA ILE A 127 36.82 -4.22 2.52
C ILE A 127 36.70 -5.65 2.03
N SER A 128 37.50 -6.56 2.55
CA SER A 128 37.48 -8.00 2.24
C SER A 128 37.36 -8.84 3.51
N GLU A 129 36.93 -10.08 3.38
CA GLU A 129 36.85 -11.03 4.52
C GLU A 129 38.21 -11.27 5.20
N SER A 130 39.30 -10.94 4.51
CA SER A 130 40.68 -11.08 5.02
C SER A 130 41.16 -9.86 5.79
N ASP A 131 40.41 -8.74 5.79
CA ASP A 131 40.80 -7.53 6.47
C ASP A 131 40.67 -7.71 7.97
N LYS A 132 41.73 -7.39 8.69
CA LYS A 132 41.79 -7.42 10.14
C LYS A 132 41.88 -6.00 10.68
N TYR A 133 40.94 -5.63 11.52
CA TYR A 133 40.91 -4.34 12.20
C TYR A 133 41.22 -4.54 13.67
N GLU A 134 42.14 -3.72 14.22
CA GLU A 134 42.38 -3.68 15.66
C GLU A 134 41.17 -3.03 16.33
N TYR A 135 40.65 -3.71 17.34
CA TYR A 135 39.57 -3.17 18.17
C TYR A 135 40.21 -2.28 19.24
N ILE A 136 40.12 -0.97 19.05
CA ILE A 136 40.64 -0.01 20.03
C ILE A 136 39.54 0.27 21.04
N LEU A 137 39.71 -0.23 22.26
CA LEU A 137 38.90 0.16 23.41
C LEU A 137 39.45 1.48 23.97
N PRO A 138 38.69 2.58 23.92
CA PRO A 138 39.09 3.79 24.62
C PRO A 138 39.12 3.51 26.13
N LEU A 139 40.26 3.64 26.74
CA LEU A 139 40.34 3.60 28.21
C LEU A 139 39.64 4.83 28.76
N PRO A 140 38.70 4.71 29.71
CA PRO A 140 38.12 5.87 30.37
C PRO A 140 39.25 6.67 31.05
N GLY A 141 39.32 7.97 30.76
CA GLY A 141 40.26 8.86 31.44
C GLY A 141 39.94 8.90 32.93
N GLU A 142 40.95 9.24 33.75
CA GLU A 142 40.84 9.29 35.21
C GLU A 142 39.71 10.19 35.75
N ASN A 143 39.11 11.03 34.92
CA ASN A 143 38.02 11.98 35.27
C ASN A 143 36.61 11.55 34.86
N TYR A 144 36.38 10.27 34.53
CA TYR A 144 35.05 9.80 34.13
C TYR A 144 34.13 9.44 35.31
N MET A 145 34.53 9.67 36.54
CA MET A 145 33.78 9.33 37.75
C MET A 145 33.58 10.52 38.72
N GLU A 146 33.56 11.74 38.22
CA GLU A 146 33.11 12.90 39.01
C GLU A 146 32.00 13.62 38.22
N ASP A 147 30.73 13.14 38.41
CA ASP A 147 29.52 13.95 38.60
C ASP A 147 28.37 13.04 39.04
#